data_238e4e2d6c056536a07f2369ed069ba8
#
_entry.id   238e4e2d6c056536a07f2369ed069ba8
#
_cell.length_a   1.000
_cell.length_b   1.000
_cell.length_c   1.000
_cell.angle_alpha   90.00
_cell.angle_beta   90.00
_cell.angle_gamma   90.00
#
_symmetry.space_group_name_H-M   'P 1'
#
loop_
_entity.id
_entity.type
_entity.pdbx_description
1 polymer ?
#
loop_
_entity_poly.entity_id
_entity_poly.type
_entity_poly.pdbx_seq_one_letter_code
_entity_poly.pdbx_strand_id
1 'polypeptide(L)'
;MNLADRRVVIVGAGPSGLSAAIALRRLGVRHVMLYEREQRAGGIPRHTNHPGFGIRDLHRVMSGPRYARTLTERARRIGVEMRLGTTIFSIDDIDADAVILATGARERPRSARLVPGDRPMGILTTGSLQQLAMAGQRVGTRAVIVGAEHVSFSAILTLEHVGCRSVAMVTPLPRHQSYAVLKLAAATRHRVPILTGVDIAEVIGHGRVEQVVLTDGRRIECDTVVFTGSWVPDHELARRSGLAIDAAIKGPVVDATFRTSRHGGFAIGNLVHEVAAADRCALDGKAVAAVVVASLS
;
A
#
# COMPACT_ATOMS: atom_id res chain seq x y z
N MET A 1 20.83 12.33 -28.56
CA MET A 1 19.61 11.55 -28.89
C MET A 1 18.42 12.33 -28.40
N ASN A 2 17.35 12.46 -29.18
CA ASN A 2 16.20 13.27 -28.79
C ASN A 2 15.46 12.61 -27.60
N LEU A 3 15.02 13.37 -26.61
CA LEU A 3 14.24 12.89 -25.47
C LEU A 3 13.00 12.07 -25.90
N ALA A 4 12.42 12.44 -27.05
CA ALA A 4 11.28 11.73 -27.61
C ALA A 4 11.57 10.26 -27.98
N ASP A 5 12.82 9.90 -28.27
CA ASP A 5 13.22 8.56 -28.69
C ASP A 5 13.66 7.69 -27.50
N ARG A 6 13.75 8.29 -26.30
CA ARG A 6 14.13 7.59 -25.08
C ARG A 6 13.03 6.67 -24.60
N ARG A 7 13.40 5.49 -24.13
CA ARG A 7 12.50 4.50 -23.55
C ARG A 7 12.59 4.51 -22.02
N VAL A 8 11.46 4.74 -21.35
CA VAL A 8 11.36 4.68 -19.89
C VAL A 8 10.37 3.60 -19.50
N VAL A 9 10.83 2.70 -18.64
CA VAL A 9 10.00 1.62 -18.12
C VAL A 9 9.71 1.87 -16.64
N ILE A 10 8.46 1.62 -16.25
CA ILE A 10 7.99 1.73 -14.87
C ILE A 10 7.46 0.37 -14.42
N VAL A 11 7.88 -0.10 -13.26
CA VAL A 11 7.39 -1.35 -12.67
C VAL A 11 6.50 -1.04 -11.45
N GLY A 12 5.20 -1.33 -11.60
CA GLY A 12 4.15 -1.06 -10.63
C GLY A 12 3.19 0.04 -11.09
N ALA A 13 1.91 -0.31 -11.28
CA ALA A 13 0.84 0.59 -11.70
C ALA A 13 0.02 1.14 -10.52
N GLY A 14 0.66 1.35 -9.38
CA GLY A 14 0.08 2.09 -8.26
C GLY A 14 0.08 3.61 -8.49
N PRO A 15 -0.35 4.40 -7.49
CA PRO A 15 -0.40 5.87 -7.60
C PRO A 15 0.91 6.52 -8.02
N SER A 16 2.05 6.08 -7.47
CA SER A 16 3.38 6.62 -7.82
C SER A 16 3.76 6.30 -9.27
N GLY A 17 3.64 5.04 -9.69
CA GLY A 17 3.98 4.63 -11.05
C GLY A 17 3.09 5.27 -12.13
N LEU A 18 1.76 5.30 -11.91
CA LEU A 18 0.83 5.97 -12.82
C LEU A 18 1.12 7.47 -12.94
N SER A 19 1.42 8.15 -11.81
CA SER A 19 1.74 9.57 -11.82
C SER A 19 3.08 9.87 -12.48
N ALA A 20 4.09 9.00 -12.30
CA ALA A 20 5.37 9.10 -13.01
C ALA A 20 5.17 8.95 -14.53
N ALA A 21 4.42 7.94 -14.96
CA ALA A 21 4.11 7.71 -16.36
C ALA A 21 3.41 8.91 -17.02
N ILE A 22 2.40 9.46 -16.34
CA ILE A 22 1.67 10.65 -16.82
C ILE A 22 2.61 11.85 -16.93
N ALA A 23 3.47 12.07 -15.92
CA ALA A 23 4.38 13.20 -15.92
C ALA A 23 5.45 13.07 -17.02
N LEU A 24 6.06 11.90 -17.21
CA LEU A 24 7.03 11.64 -18.27
C LEU A 24 6.44 11.91 -19.67
N ARG A 25 5.22 11.43 -19.94
CA ARG A 25 4.54 11.69 -21.20
C ARG A 25 4.31 13.19 -21.42
N ARG A 26 3.95 13.93 -20.38
CA ARG A 26 3.79 15.41 -20.42
C ARG A 26 5.10 16.16 -20.67
N LEU A 27 6.21 15.60 -20.19
CA LEU A 27 7.54 16.16 -20.41
C LEU A 27 8.16 15.78 -21.76
N GLY A 28 7.43 15.05 -22.61
CA GLY A 28 7.84 14.77 -23.99
C GLY A 28 8.46 13.38 -24.22
N VAL A 29 8.58 12.52 -23.21
CA VAL A 29 9.00 11.12 -23.41
C VAL A 29 7.89 10.37 -24.13
N ARG A 30 8.15 9.87 -25.34
CA ARG A 30 7.13 9.18 -26.15
C ARG A 30 6.97 7.71 -25.78
N HIS A 31 8.06 7.04 -25.43
CA HIS A 31 8.07 5.60 -25.13
C HIS A 31 8.07 5.38 -23.61
N VAL A 32 6.88 5.40 -23.02
CA VAL A 32 6.65 5.11 -21.60
C VAL A 32 5.85 3.82 -21.48
N MET A 33 6.51 2.76 -20.99
CA MET A 33 5.90 1.45 -20.74
C MET A 33 5.74 1.24 -19.23
N LEU A 34 4.59 0.74 -18.83
CA LEU A 34 4.28 0.42 -17.44
C LEU A 34 3.92 -1.05 -17.29
N TYR A 35 4.64 -1.78 -16.44
CA TYR A 35 4.38 -3.17 -16.09
C TYR A 35 3.63 -3.28 -14.76
N GLU A 36 2.63 -4.15 -14.70
CA GLU A 36 1.86 -4.43 -13.49
C GLU A 36 1.60 -5.94 -13.38
N ARG A 37 1.91 -6.51 -12.25
CA ARG A 37 1.69 -7.95 -12.00
C ARG A 37 0.20 -8.34 -11.92
N GLU A 38 -0.63 -7.39 -11.48
CA GLU A 38 -2.07 -7.63 -11.39
C GLU A 38 -2.78 -7.35 -12.73
N GLN A 39 -3.97 -7.92 -12.89
CA GLN A 39 -4.79 -7.75 -14.10
C GLN A 39 -5.39 -6.34 -14.25
N ARG A 40 -5.23 -5.49 -13.24
CA ARG A 40 -5.77 -4.13 -13.22
C ARG A 40 -4.78 -3.15 -12.62
N ALA A 41 -4.60 -2.00 -13.26
CA ALA A 41 -3.82 -0.88 -12.73
C ALA A 41 -4.59 -0.12 -11.63
N GLY A 42 -3.86 0.62 -10.80
CA GLY A 42 -4.38 1.50 -9.75
C GLY A 42 -3.89 1.18 -8.34
N GLY A 43 -3.25 0.01 -8.13
CA GLY A 43 -2.67 -0.39 -6.85
C GLY A 43 -3.70 -0.53 -5.72
N ILE A 44 -3.26 -0.40 -4.48
CA ILE A 44 -4.07 -0.57 -3.26
C ILE A 44 -5.36 0.28 -3.23
N PRO A 45 -5.39 1.54 -3.70
CA PRO A 45 -6.63 2.33 -3.70
C PRO A 45 -7.81 1.66 -4.39
N ARG A 46 -7.60 0.75 -5.33
CA ARG A 46 -8.68 0.00 -6.00
C ARG A 46 -9.60 -0.75 -5.04
N HIS A 47 -9.06 -1.17 -3.91
CA HIS A 47 -9.77 -1.98 -2.92
C HIS A 47 -10.24 -1.17 -1.70
N THR A 48 -9.86 0.11 -1.60
CA THR A 48 -10.10 0.96 -0.43
C THR A 48 -11.35 1.83 -0.65
N ASN A 49 -12.53 1.27 -0.40
CA ASN A 49 -13.81 1.91 -0.73
C ASN A 49 -14.29 2.91 0.34
N HIS A 50 -13.46 3.91 0.64
CA HIS A 50 -13.84 5.06 1.48
C HIS A 50 -13.23 6.35 0.92
N PRO A 51 -13.72 7.55 1.31
CA PRO A 51 -13.16 8.83 0.89
C PRO A 51 -11.78 9.09 1.53
N GLY A 52 -11.06 10.08 1.00
CA GLY A 52 -9.75 10.52 1.50
C GLY A 52 -8.61 10.43 0.49
N PHE A 53 -8.91 10.05 -0.75
CA PHE A 53 -7.91 9.96 -1.83
C PHE A 53 -7.95 11.18 -2.75
N GLY A 54 -6.79 11.55 -3.31
CA GLY A 54 -6.65 12.58 -4.32
C GLY A 54 -6.64 14.01 -3.79
N ILE A 55 -6.50 14.21 -2.49
CA ILE A 55 -6.54 15.53 -1.85
C ILE A 55 -5.34 16.37 -2.27
N ARG A 56 -4.11 15.82 -2.18
CA ARG A 56 -2.86 16.54 -2.43
C ARG A 56 -2.48 16.61 -3.91
N ASP A 57 -2.73 15.55 -4.68
CA ASP A 57 -2.26 15.42 -6.06
C ASP A 57 -3.29 15.82 -7.11
N LEU A 58 -4.59 15.69 -6.82
CA LEU A 58 -5.70 16.01 -7.71
C LEU A 58 -6.58 17.16 -7.18
N HIS A 59 -6.36 17.65 -5.95
CA HIS A 59 -7.17 18.67 -5.26
C HIS A 59 -8.65 18.32 -5.20
N ARG A 60 -8.96 17.01 -4.99
CA ARG A 60 -10.31 16.47 -4.91
C ARG A 60 -10.39 15.35 -3.88
N VAL A 61 -11.51 15.28 -3.16
CA VAL A 61 -11.79 14.15 -2.28
C VAL A 61 -12.51 13.07 -3.08
N MET A 62 -11.94 11.88 -3.12
CA MET A 62 -12.46 10.72 -3.86
C MET A 62 -12.42 9.46 -3.01
N SER A 63 -13.24 8.45 -3.37
CA SER A 63 -13.02 7.08 -2.91
C SER A 63 -11.79 6.47 -3.62
N GLY A 64 -11.15 5.50 -2.97
CA GLY A 64 -9.98 4.84 -3.53
C GLY A 64 -10.20 4.24 -4.93
N PRO A 65 -11.30 3.49 -5.20
CA PRO A 65 -11.58 2.96 -6.54
C PRO A 65 -11.75 4.05 -7.59
N ARG A 66 -12.39 5.18 -7.25
CA ARG A 66 -12.53 6.32 -8.17
C ARG A 66 -11.19 6.98 -8.46
N TYR A 67 -10.35 7.13 -7.44
CA TYR A 67 -9.01 7.68 -7.56
C TYR A 67 -8.13 6.81 -8.47
N ALA A 68 -8.06 5.51 -8.21
CA ALA A 68 -7.30 4.54 -9.01
C ALA A 68 -7.73 4.56 -10.48
N ARG A 69 -9.05 4.53 -10.74
CA ARG A 69 -9.61 4.63 -12.09
C ARG A 69 -9.24 5.94 -12.77
N THR A 70 -9.33 7.07 -12.05
CA THR A 70 -8.98 8.40 -12.60
C THR A 70 -7.53 8.45 -13.05
N LEU A 71 -6.57 7.95 -12.25
CA LEU A 71 -5.16 7.92 -12.63
C LEU A 71 -4.93 6.98 -13.83
N THR A 72 -5.52 5.79 -13.81
CA THR A 72 -5.39 4.80 -14.89
C THR A 72 -5.93 5.36 -16.22
N GLU A 73 -7.10 5.99 -16.21
CA GLU A 73 -7.69 6.60 -17.42
C GLU A 73 -6.85 7.78 -17.93
N ARG A 74 -6.32 8.62 -17.05
CA ARG A 74 -5.40 9.70 -17.45
C ARG A 74 -4.15 9.17 -18.12
N ALA A 75 -3.54 8.13 -17.58
CA ALA A 75 -2.36 7.49 -18.16
C ALA A 75 -2.67 6.92 -19.56
N ARG A 76 -3.80 6.23 -19.73
CA ARG A 76 -4.25 5.72 -21.03
C ARG A 76 -4.48 6.83 -22.06
N ARG A 77 -5.18 7.89 -21.68
CA ARG A 77 -5.50 9.02 -22.57
C ARG A 77 -4.26 9.74 -23.11
N ILE A 78 -3.18 9.78 -22.32
CA ILE A 78 -1.91 10.41 -22.74
C ILE A 78 -0.98 9.43 -23.46
N GLY A 79 -1.44 8.21 -23.74
CA GLY A 79 -0.71 7.22 -24.53
C GLY A 79 0.37 6.46 -23.73
N VAL A 80 0.18 6.24 -22.42
CA VAL A 80 1.04 5.31 -21.67
C VAL A 80 0.68 3.88 -22.04
N GLU A 81 1.68 3.11 -22.48
CA GLU A 81 1.52 1.68 -22.72
C GLU A 81 1.54 0.92 -21.39
N MET A 82 0.58 0.01 -21.19
CA MET A 82 0.46 -0.77 -19.95
C MET A 82 0.41 -2.27 -20.27
N ARG A 83 1.31 -3.02 -19.69
CA ARG A 83 1.31 -4.49 -19.67
C ARG A 83 0.87 -4.99 -18.30
N LEU A 84 -0.40 -5.34 -18.20
CA LEU A 84 -1.03 -5.88 -17.00
C LEU A 84 -0.87 -7.39 -16.96
N GLY A 85 -0.95 -8.01 -15.76
CA GLY A 85 -0.72 -9.44 -15.57
C GLY A 85 0.72 -9.86 -15.84
N THR A 86 1.67 -8.92 -15.80
CA THR A 86 3.07 -9.17 -16.15
C THR A 86 3.99 -8.88 -14.97
N THR A 87 4.67 -9.93 -14.51
CA THR A 87 5.66 -9.83 -13.42
C THR A 87 7.06 -9.67 -14.00
N ILE A 88 7.79 -8.67 -13.54
CA ILE A 88 9.21 -8.46 -13.84
C ILE A 88 10.04 -9.07 -12.71
N PHE A 89 11.00 -9.91 -13.05
CA PHE A 89 11.86 -10.60 -12.09
C PHE A 89 13.25 -10.00 -11.93
N SER A 90 13.76 -9.33 -12.97
CA SER A 90 15.00 -8.56 -12.95
C SER A 90 14.84 -7.30 -13.80
N ILE A 91 15.49 -6.20 -13.40
CA ILE A 91 15.58 -5.01 -14.25
C ILE A 91 16.58 -5.23 -15.41
N ASP A 92 17.43 -6.25 -15.35
CA ASP A 92 18.30 -6.64 -16.45
C ASP A 92 17.54 -7.19 -17.66
N ASP A 93 16.32 -7.68 -17.44
CA ASP A 93 15.41 -8.15 -18.51
C ASP A 93 14.71 -7.01 -19.24
N ILE A 94 14.96 -5.75 -18.84
CA ILE A 94 14.29 -4.55 -19.35
C ILE A 94 15.23 -3.77 -20.26
N ASP A 95 14.88 -3.68 -21.55
CA ASP A 95 15.57 -2.80 -22.50
C ASP A 95 14.97 -1.39 -22.43
N ALA A 96 15.59 -0.51 -21.66
CA ALA A 96 15.19 0.87 -21.45
C ALA A 96 16.36 1.78 -21.07
N ASP A 97 16.25 3.07 -21.42
CA ASP A 97 17.23 4.10 -21.01
C ASP A 97 17.10 4.45 -19.51
N ALA A 98 15.90 4.30 -18.95
CA ALA A 98 15.66 4.47 -17.51
C ALA A 98 14.57 3.51 -17.01
N VAL A 99 14.73 3.01 -15.77
CA VAL A 99 13.77 2.14 -15.09
C VAL A 99 13.35 2.77 -13.77
N ILE A 100 12.05 2.87 -13.52
CA ILE A 100 11.47 3.38 -12.27
C ILE A 100 10.79 2.23 -11.54
N LEU A 101 11.24 1.90 -10.34
CA LEU A 101 10.59 0.94 -9.45
C LEU A 101 9.54 1.66 -8.60
N ALA A 102 8.28 1.24 -8.72
CA ALA A 102 7.12 1.79 -8.02
C ALA A 102 6.26 0.66 -7.41
N THR A 103 6.91 -0.39 -6.92
CA THR A 103 6.29 -1.65 -6.45
C THR A 103 5.54 -1.50 -5.13
N GLY A 104 5.79 -0.41 -4.38
CA GLY A 104 5.08 -0.08 -3.15
C GLY A 104 5.52 -0.91 -1.96
N ALA A 105 4.58 -1.18 -1.05
CA ALA A 105 4.81 -1.94 0.18
C ALA A 105 3.64 -2.88 0.47
N ARG A 106 3.90 -3.89 1.29
CA ARG A 106 2.90 -4.86 1.78
C ARG A 106 2.90 -4.92 3.30
N GLU A 107 1.77 -5.30 3.87
CA GLU A 107 1.63 -5.55 5.31
C GLU A 107 2.28 -6.88 5.70
N ARG A 108 2.87 -6.92 6.88
CA ARG A 108 3.31 -8.18 7.48
C ARG A 108 2.10 -8.96 7.97
N PRO A 109 1.90 -10.21 7.52
CA PRO A 109 0.87 -11.08 8.05
C PRO A 109 1.22 -11.51 9.49
N ARG A 110 0.27 -12.13 10.19
CA ARG A 110 0.46 -12.65 11.55
C ARG A 110 1.74 -13.48 11.71
N SER A 111 2.04 -14.35 10.74
CA SER A 111 3.22 -15.23 10.78
C SER A 111 4.54 -14.45 10.84
N ALA A 112 4.63 -13.32 10.13
CA ALA A 112 5.80 -12.45 10.15
C ALA A 112 5.87 -11.56 11.40
N ARG A 113 4.77 -11.49 12.19
CA ARG A 113 4.71 -10.79 13.49
C ARG A 113 4.95 -11.72 14.68
N LEU A 114 5.11 -13.02 14.42
CA LEU A 114 5.37 -14.07 15.42
C LEU A 114 4.31 -14.13 16.54
N VAL A 115 3.06 -13.81 16.22
CA VAL A 115 1.96 -13.88 17.20
C VAL A 115 1.58 -15.35 17.44
N PRO A 116 1.66 -15.84 18.69
CA PRO A 116 1.40 -17.23 19.06
C PRO A 116 -0.06 -17.66 18.92
N GLY A 117 -0.30 -18.94 19.18
CA GLY A 117 -1.61 -19.58 19.27
C GLY A 117 -2.01 -20.37 18.02
N ASP A 118 -3.27 -20.74 17.96
CA ASP A 118 -3.86 -21.55 16.88
C ASP A 118 -3.79 -20.86 15.52
N ARG A 119 -4.03 -21.62 14.44
CA ARG A 119 -4.01 -21.13 13.06
C ARG A 119 -5.39 -21.24 12.41
N PRO A 120 -6.43 -20.66 12.99
CA PRO A 120 -7.78 -20.71 12.46
C PRO A 120 -7.96 -19.79 11.26
N MET A 121 -9.05 -19.93 10.51
CA MET A 121 -9.53 -18.92 9.57
C MET A 121 -9.97 -17.64 10.28
N GLY A 122 -10.09 -16.53 9.53
CA GLY A 122 -10.52 -15.23 10.07
C GLY A 122 -9.38 -14.30 10.46
N ILE A 123 -8.13 -14.67 10.15
CA ILE A 123 -6.96 -13.81 10.36
C ILE A 123 -6.59 -13.13 9.05
N LEU A 124 -6.67 -11.81 9.02
CA LEU A 124 -6.50 -10.99 7.81
C LEU A 124 -5.46 -9.90 8.04
N THR A 125 -4.88 -9.40 6.95
CA THR A 125 -4.30 -8.06 6.90
C THR A 125 -5.35 -7.07 6.39
N THR A 126 -5.11 -5.75 6.50
CA THR A 126 -6.04 -4.76 5.95
C THR A 126 -6.20 -4.92 4.44
N GLY A 127 -5.11 -5.18 3.71
CA GLY A 127 -5.17 -5.41 2.27
C GLY A 127 -6.04 -6.61 1.90
N SER A 128 -5.90 -7.73 2.63
CA SER A 128 -6.74 -8.93 2.42
C SER A 128 -8.21 -8.64 2.74
N LEU A 129 -8.50 -7.93 3.85
CA LEU A 129 -9.84 -7.49 4.21
C LEU A 129 -10.48 -6.66 3.09
N GLN A 130 -9.75 -5.67 2.58
CA GLN A 130 -10.25 -4.78 1.53
C GLN A 130 -10.53 -5.52 0.21
N GLN A 131 -9.67 -6.47 -0.16
CA GLN A 131 -9.89 -7.31 -1.35
C GLN A 131 -11.13 -8.19 -1.22
N LEU A 132 -11.31 -8.87 -0.07
CA LEU A 132 -12.48 -9.68 0.21
C LEU A 132 -13.76 -8.84 0.21
N ALA A 133 -13.73 -7.66 0.84
CA ALA A 133 -14.86 -6.72 0.87
C ALA A 133 -15.25 -6.26 -0.54
N MET A 134 -14.28 -5.93 -1.40
CA MET A 134 -14.54 -5.55 -2.79
C MET A 134 -15.06 -6.71 -3.65
N ALA A 135 -14.76 -7.94 -3.28
CA ALA A 135 -15.33 -9.15 -3.90
C ALA A 135 -16.71 -9.51 -3.33
N GLY A 136 -17.29 -8.70 -2.43
CA GLY A 136 -18.58 -8.95 -1.80
C GLY A 136 -18.58 -10.10 -0.79
N GLN A 137 -17.40 -10.53 -0.33
CA GLN A 137 -17.28 -11.65 0.60
C GLN A 137 -17.44 -11.20 2.05
N ARG A 138 -18.14 -12.01 2.84
CA ARG A 138 -18.23 -11.82 4.29
C ARG A 138 -16.94 -12.31 4.94
N VAL A 139 -16.42 -11.55 5.90
CA VAL A 139 -15.17 -11.88 6.61
C VAL A 139 -15.42 -12.42 8.02
N GLY A 140 -16.58 -12.14 8.59
CA GLY A 140 -17.00 -12.54 9.94
C GLY A 140 -18.07 -11.60 10.46
N THR A 141 -18.28 -11.62 11.78
CA THR A 141 -19.29 -10.81 12.47
C THR A 141 -18.71 -9.89 13.53
N ARG A 142 -17.60 -10.28 14.17
CA ARG A 142 -16.94 -9.59 15.28
C ARG A 142 -15.43 -9.55 15.05
N ALA A 143 -14.88 -8.38 14.80
CA ALA A 143 -13.46 -8.22 14.49
C ALA A 143 -12.69 -7.46 15.58
N VAL A 144 -11.49 -7.96 15.91
CA VAL A 144 -10.44 -7.20 16.60
C VAL A 144 -9.45 -6.65 15.57
N ILE A 145 -9.15 -5.35 15.67
CA ILE A 145 -8.16 -4.68 14.82
C ILE A 145 -6.87 -4.51 15.62
N VAL A 146 -5.74 -4.98 15.06
CA VAL A 146 -4.41 -4.91 15.66
C VAL A 146 -3.61 -3.82 14.97
N GLY A 147 -3.49 -2.68 15.65
CA GLY A 147 -2.92 -1.42 15.19
C GLY A 147 -3.83 -0.25 15.53
N ALA A 148 -3.30 0.98 15.52
CA ALA A 148 -4.06 2.21 15.77
C ALA A 148 -3.53 3.39 14.94
N GLU A 149 -3.02 3.11 13.75
CA GLU A 149 -2.60 4.06 12.73
C GLU A 149 -3.74 4.36 11.74
N HIS A 150 -3.54 5.24 10.77
CA HIS A 150 -4.57 5.66 9.81
C HIS A 150 -5.25 4.50 9.09
N VAL A 151 -4.49 3.45 8.72
CA VAL A 151 -5.04 2.29 8.02
C VAL A 151 -5.94 1.45 8.92
N SER A 152 -5.74 1.46 10.23
CA SER A 152 -6.61 0.77 11.20
C SER A 152 -8.03 1.38 11.21
N PHE A 153 -8.13 2.70 11.05
CA PHE A 153 -9.44 3.37 10.91
C PHE A 153 -10.10 3.08 9.56
N SER A 154 -9.30 2.92 8.50
CA SER A 154 -9.80 2.40 7.22
C SER A 154 -10.37 0.98 7.36
N ALA A 155 -9.76 0.12 8.19
CA ALA A 155 -10.28 -1.21 8.46
C ALA A 155 -11.66 -1.18 9.14
N ILE A 156 -11.93 -0.24 10.08
CA ILE A 156 -13.27 -0.07 10.68
C ILE A 156 -14.32 0.16 9.59
N LEU A 157 -14.07 1.11 8.68
CA LEU A 157 -15.01 1.45 7.61
C LEU A 157 -15.24 0.27 6.65
N THR A 158 -14.20 -0.50 6.38
CA THR A 158 -14.30 -1.68 5.51
C THR A 158 -15.08 -2.80 6.19
N LEU A 159 -14.83 -3.06 7.48
CA LEU A 159 -15.56 -4.07 8.27
C LEU A 159 -17.06 -3.73 8.35
N GLU A 160 -17.41 -2.48 8.62
CA GLU A 160 -18.81 -2.04 8.62
C GLU A 160 -19.49 -2.26 7.26
N HIS A 161 -18.79 -1.97 6.17
CA HIS A 161 -19.32 -2.15 4.82
C HIS A 161 -19.71 -3.61 4.53
N VAL A 162 -18.99 -4.58 5.10
CA VAL A 162 -19.28 -6.02 4.94
C VAL A 162 -20.10 -6.60 6.09
N GLY A 163 -20.65 -5.76 6.99
CA GLY A 163 -21.51 -6.17 8.08
C GLY A 163 -20.78 -6.84 9.25
N CYS A 164 -19.46 -6.61 9.39
CA CYS A 164 -18.65 -7.10 10.49
C CYS A 164 -18.40 -5.98 11.51
N ARG A 165 -18.77 -6.20 12.78
CA ARG A 165 -18.59 -5.21 13.85
C ARG A 165 -17.16 -5.24 14.37
N SER A 166 -16.49 -4.09 14.43
CA SER A 166 -15.24 -3.93 15.17
C SER A 166 -15.52 -3.90 16.67
N VAL A 167 -14.98 -4.86 17.43
CA VAL A 167 -15.21 -4.98 18.89
C VAL A 167 -14.13 -4.31 19.72
N ALA A 168 -12.90 -4.24 19.19
CA ALA A 168 -11.79 -3.49 19.79
C ALA A 168 -10.74 -3.17 18.73
N MET A 169 -9.97 -2.12 19.00
CA MET A 169 -8.71 -1.81 18.35
C MET A 169 -7.61 -1.88 19.43
N VAL A 170 -6.51 -2.60 19.16
CA VAL A 170 -5.43 -2.81 20.13
C VAL A 170 -4.09 -2.34 19.56
N THR A 171 -3.24 -1.72 20.39
CA THR A 171 -1.90 -1.28 19.99
C THR A 171 -0.94 -1.37 21.18
N PRO A 172 0.30 -1.89 20.98
CA PRO A 172 1.32 -1.91 22.02
C PRO A 172 1.83 -0.50 22.38
N LEU A 173 1.56 0.48 21.52
CA LEU A 173 2.01 1.85 21.75
C LEU A 173 1.15 2.55 22.81
N PRO A 174 1.72 3.51 23.58
CA PRO A 174 0.99 4.21 24.62
C PRO A 174 -0.10 5.16 24.09
N ARG A 175 -0.07 5.45 22.80
CA ARG A 175 -1.05 6.32 22.13
C ARG A 175 -1.36 5.79 20.72
N HIS A 176 -2.53 6.14 20.17
CA HIS A 176 -2.84 5.92 18.77
C HIS A 176 -1.96 6.82 17.86
N GLN A 177 -1.63 6.34 16.66
CA GLN A 177 -0.76 7.02 15.68
C GLN A 177 -1.59 7.67 14.55
N SER A 178 -2.76 8.23 14.89
CA SER A 178 -3.65 8.83 13.91
C SER A 178 -4.18 10.19 14.38
N TYR A 179 -4.94 10.87 13.54
CA TYR A 179 -5.53 12.16 13.89
C TYR A 179 -6.57 12.02 15.01
N ALA A 180 -6.63 13.00 15.92
CA ALA A 180 -7.58 13.01 17.03
C ALA A 180 -9.05 12.89 16.57
N VAL A 181 -9.40 13.47 15.42
CA VAL A 181 -10.74 13.36 14.81
C VAL A 181 -11.11 11.92 14.47
N LEU A 182 -10.16 11.10 14.01
CA LEU A 182 -10.42 9.68 13.72
C LEU A 182 -10.64 8.88 14.99
N LYS A 183 -9.87 9.17 16.06
CA LYS A 183 -10.10 8.59 17.39
C LYS A 183 -11.50 8.93 17.91
N LEU A 184 -11.90 10.20 17.80
CA LEU A 184 -13.23 10.64 18.21
C LEU A 184 -14.32 9.92 17.41
N ALA A 185 -14.16 9.81 16.09
CA ALA A 185 -15.09 9.08 15.24
C ALA A 185 -15.17 7.59 15.60
N ALA A 186 -14.05 6.92 15.88
CA ALA A 186 -14.04 5.53 16.34
C ALA A 186 -14.81 5.36 17.65
N ALA A 187 -14.59 6.25 18.62
CA ALA A 187 -15.22 6.17 19.94
C ALA A 187 -16.73 6.49 19.88
N THR A 188 -17.13 7.54 19.13
CA THR A 188 -18.53 8.04 19.16
C THR A 188 -19.42 7.40 18.10
N ARG A 189 -18.99 7.45 16.83
CA ARG A 189 -19.77 6.95 15.69
C ARG A 189 -19.73 5.42 15.59
N HIS A 190 -18.54 4.84 15.71
CA HIS A 190 -18.33 3.40 15.50
C HIS A 190 -18.33 2.61 16.79
N ARG A 191 -18.25 3.27 17.96
CA ARG A 191 -18.24 2.66 19.31
C ARG A 191 -17.18 1.59 19.46
N VAL A 192 -15.99 1.82 18.88
CA VAL A 192 -14.82 0.93 18.94
C VAL A 192 -13.86 1.42 20.01
N PRO A 193 -13.68 0.70 21.13
CA PRO A 193 -12.68 1.05 22.14
C PRO A 193 -11.27 0.86 21.56
N ILE A 194 -10.39 1.83 21.85
CA ILE A 194 -8.97 1.76 21.49
C ILE A 194 -8.19 1.44 22.75
N LEU A 195 -7.61 0.24 22.79
CA LEU A 195 -6.81 -0.28 23.91
C LEU A 195 -5.34 -0.04 23.58
N THR A 196 -4.71 0.87 24.32
CA THR A 196 -3.30 1.23 24.16
C THR A 196 -2.41 0.55 25.20
N GLY A 197 -1.11 0.37 24.89
CA GLY A 197 -0.16 -0.30 25.78
C GLY A 197 -0.36 -1.82 25.87
N VAL A 198 -1.13 -2.40 24.96
CA VAL A 198 -1.42 -3.84 24.91
C VAL A 198 -1.31 -4.39 23.49
N ASP A 199 -0.89 -5.62 23.37
CA ASP A 199 -0.78 -6.34 22.10
C ASP A 199 -1.49 -7.70 22.18
N ILE A 200 -1.56 -8.42 21.09
CA ILE A 200 -2.04 -9.79 21.04
C ILE A 200 -0.95 -10.73 21.58
N ALA A 201 -1.24 -11.39 22.69
CA ALA A 201 -0.39 -12.45 23.23
C ALA A 201 -0.66 -13.79 22.53
N GLU A 202 -1.94 -14.08 22.22
CA GLU A 202 -2.33 -15.35 21.62
C GLU A 202 -3.63 -15.22 20.83
N VAL A 203 -3.75 -15.98 19.75
CA VAL A 203 -5.00 -16.19 19.01
C VAL A 203 -5.50 -17.60 19.27
N ILE A 204 -6.75 -17.74 19.69
CA ILE A 204 -7.39 -19.02 20.01
C ILE A 204 -8.56 -19.25 19.07
N GLY A 205 -8.71 -20.49 18.57
CA GLY A 205 -9.85 -20.89 17.78
C GLY A 205 -9.65 -22.23 17.07
N HIS A 206 -10.75 -22.95 16.92
CA HIS A 206 -10.80 -24.23 16.19
C HIS A 206 -11.56 -24.03 14.87
N GLY A 207 -10.87 -24.20 13.74
CA GLY A 207 -11.42 -23.92 12.41
C GLY A 207 -11.50 -22.41 12.11
N ARG A 208 -12.06 -21.61 13.00
CA ARG A 208 -12.14 -20.14 12.92
C ARG A 208 -11.68 -19.52 14.22
N VAL A 209 -11.25 -18.24 14.18
CA VAL A 209 -10.95 -17.46 15.40
C VAL A 209 -12.18 -17.43 16.31
N GLU A 210 -11.98 -17.69 17.61
CA GLU A 210 -13.00 -17.62 18.65
C GLU A 210 -12.72 -16.49 19.62
N GLN A 211 -11.43 -16.25 19.91
CA GLN A 211 -11.00 -15.17 20.81
C GLN A 211 -9.54 -14.82 20.60
N VAL A 212 -9.16 -13.66 21.10
CA VAL A 212 -7.75 -13.25 21.29
C VAL A 212 -7.47 -13.02 22.76
N VAL A 213 -6.26 -13.36 23.21
CA VAL A 213 -5.73 -13.04 24.51
C VAL A 213 -4.77 -11.86 24.35
N LEU A 214 -4.93 -10.83 25.17
CA LEU A 214 -4.05 -9.67 25.19
C LEU A 214 -2.87 -9.88 26.17
N THR A 215 -1.83 -9.09 26.02
CA THR A 215 -0.62 -9.16 26.87
C THR A 215 -0.88 -8.82 28.35
N ASP A 216 -2.00 -8.19 28.67
CA ASP A 216 -2.46 -7.92 30.03
C ASP A 216 -3.41 -9.00 30.60
N GLY A 217 -3.60 -10.10 29.87
CA GLY A 217 -4.44 -11.23 30.25
C GLY A 217 -5.91 -11.10 29.90
N ARG A 218 -6.38 -9.97 29.42
CA ARG A 218 -7.77 -9.82 28.93
C ARG A 218 -8.04 -10.71 27.73
N ARG A 219 -9.26 -11.23 27.65
CA ARG A 219 -9.74 -12.03 26.53
C ARG A 219 -10.84 -11.28 25.79
N ILE A 220 -10.79 -11.27 24.48
CA ILE A 220 -11.79 -10.62 23.62
C ILE A 220 -12.34 -11.66 22.64
N GLU A 221 -13.62 -11.96 22.75
CA GLU A 221 -14.32 -12.83 21.80
C GLU A 221 -14.45 -12.15 20.46
N CYS A 222 -14.01 -12.82 19.41
CA CYS A 222 -14.07 -12.37 18.02
C CYS A 222 -13.97 -13.55 17.08
N ASP A 223 -14.49 -13.43 15.87
CA ASP A 223 -14.37 -14.42 14.80
C ASP A 223 -13.42 -13.94 13.68
N THR A 224 -12.88 -12.74 13.83
CA THR A 224 -12.00 -12.11 12.85
C THR A 224 -10.94 -11.27 13.56
N VAL A 225 -9.69 -11.37 13.08
CA VAL A 225 -8.57 -10.52 13.53
C VAL A 225 -7.97 -9.84 12.30
N VAL A 226 -7.88 -8.50 12.32
CA VAL A 226 -7.30 -7.72 11.24
C VAL A 226 -6.00 -7.08 11.71
N PHE A 227 -4.87 -7.57 11.21
CA PHE A 227 -3.57 -6.98 11.45
C PHE A 227 -3.36 -5.81 10.50
N THR A 228 -3.07 -4.63 11.05
CA THR A 228 -2.84 -3.39 10.29
C THR A 228 -1.41 -2.89 10.49
N GLY A 229 -0.93 -2.02 9.61
CA GLY A 229 0.42 -1.46 9.72
C GLY A 229 1.54 -2.50 9.61
N SER A 230 2.70 -2.20 10.19
CA SER A 230 3.90 -3.05 10.10
C SER A 230 4.24 -3.41 8.64
N TRP A 231 4.59 -2.40 7.89
CA TRP A 231 4.82 -2.48 6.46
C TRP A 231 6.23 -3.00 6.12
N VAL A 232 6.33 -3.65 4.97
CA VAL A 232 7.61 -4.01 4.34
C VAL A 232 7.55 -3.53 2.90
N PRO A 233 8.54 -2.77 2.42
CA PRO A 233 8.66 -2.44 1.01
C PRO A 233 8.63 -3.71 0.15
N ASP A 234 7.99 -3.66 -1.00
CA ASP A 234 7.97 -4.77 -1.98
C ASP A 234 9.27 -4.74 -2.80
N HIS A 235 10.37 -5.08 -2.12
CA HIS A 235 11.76 -4.86 -2.55
C HIS A 235 12.39 -6.06 -3.28
N GLU A 236 11.67 -7.15 -3.49
CA GLU A 236 12.20 -8.37 -4.07
C GLU A 236 12.82 -8.13 -5.45
N LEU A 237 12.17 -7.32 -6.29
CA LEU A 237 12.72 -6.95 -7.61
C LEU A 237 14.03 -6.16 -7.45
N ALA A 238 14.05 -5.15 -6.58
CA ALA A 238 15.24 -4.34 -6.33
C ALA A 238 16.41 -5.18 -5.85
N ARG A 239 16.15 -6.10 -4.91
CA ARG A 239 17.16 -7.02 -4.35
C ARG A 239 17.68 -8.00 -5.41
N ARG A 240 16.80 -8.61 -6.21
CA ARG A 240 17.19 -9.55 -7.28
C ARG A 240 18.00 -8.86 -8.37
N SER A 241 17.76 -7.58 -8.59
CA SER A 241 18.49 -6.76 -9.55
C SER A 241 19.77 -6.15 -8.98
N GLY A 242 20.23 -6.59 -7.82
CA GLY A 242 21.50 -6.17 -7.22
C GLY A 242 21.54 -4.73 -6.70
N LEU A 243 20.38 -4.09 -6.48
CA LEU A 243 20.35 -2.75 -5.91
C LEU A 243 20.75 -2.77 -4.43
N ALA A 244 21.43 -1.73 -3.97
CA ALA A 244 21.69 -1.54 -2.55
C ALA A 244 20.39 -1.41 -1.78
N ILE A 245 20.24 -2.20 -0.71
CA ILE A 245 19.04 -2.23 0.14
C ILE A 245 19.39 -1.62 1.50
N ASP A 246 18.60 -0.65 1.94
CA ASP A 246 18.70 -0.06 3.27
C ASP A 246 18.33 -1.10 4.35
N ALA A 247 19.17 -1.25 5.35
CA ALA A 247 19.02 -2.26 6.39
C ALA A 247 17.84 -1.97 7.35
N ALA A 248 17.48 -0.70 7.54
CA ALA A 248 16.42 -0.28 8.46
C ALA A 248 15.04 -0.35 7.79
N ILE A 249 14.86 0.34 6.66
CA ILE A 249 13.58 0.41 5.95
C ILE A 249 13.32 -0.81 5.05
N LYS A 250 14.36 -1.58 4.71
CA LYS A 250 14.30 -2.74 3.79
C LYS A 250 13.94 -2.39 2.35
N GLY A 251 13.94 -1.12 1.98
CA GLY A 251 13.75 -0.64 0.61
C GLY A 251 15.08 -0.40 -0.10
N PRO A 252 15.09 -0.18 -1.42
CA PRO A 252 16.30 0.23 -2.12
C PRO A 252 16.79 1.59 -1.62
N VAL A 253 18.10 1.72 -1.47
CA VAL A 253 18.74 3.01 -1.15
C VAL A 253 18.57 3.94 -2.34
N VAL A 254 18.08 5.15 -2.05
CA VAL A 254 17.94 6.22 -3.04
C VAL A 254 18.54 7.53 -2.52
N ASP A 255 19.03 8.36 -3.43
CA ASP A 255 19.42 9.73 -3.11
C ASP A 255 18.19 10.67 -3.03
N ALA A 256 18.42 11.95 -2.74
CA ALA A 256 17.37 12.96 -2.65
C ALA A 256 16.60 13.18 -3.99
N THR A 257 17.08 12.61 -5.08
CA THR A 257 16.50 12.68 -6.42
C THR A 257 15.94 11.33 -6.90
N PHE A 258 15.70 10.39 -5.97
CA PHE A 258 15.18 9.05 -6.24
C PHE A 258 16.09 8.12 -7.05
N ARG A 259 17.36 8.46 -7.28
CA ARG A 259 18.30 7.58 -7.96
C ARG A 259 18.73 6.43 -7.05
N THR A 260 18.72 5.23 -7.60
CA THR A 260 19.22 4.03 -6.92
C THR A 260 20.75 3.89 -7.11
N SER A 261 21.32 2.84 -6.53
CA SER A 261 22.73 2.46 -6.75
C SER A 261 23.07 2.06 -8.19
N ARG A 262 22.06 1.90 -9.06
CA ARG A 262 22.24 1.54 -10.47
C ARG A 262 22.01 2.76 -11.36
N HIS A 263 22.93 2.99 -12.30
CA HIS A 263 22.77 4.04 -13.32
C HIS A 263 21.49 3.82 -14.14
N GLY A 264 20.71 4.88 -14.38
CA GLY A 264 19.41 4.81 -15.06
C GLY A 264 18.31 4.15 -14.22
N GLY A 265 18.59 3.73 -12.98
CA GLY A 265 17.62 3.12 -12.07
C GLY A 265 17.09 4.13 -11.04
N PHE A 266 15.75 4.16 -10.86
CA PHE A 266 15.06 5.01 -9.90
C PHE A 266 14.08 4.18 -9.07
N ALA A 267 13.76 4.64 -7.85
CA ALA A 267 12.74 4.01 -7.02
C ALA A 267 11.95 5.07 -6.26
N ILE A 268 10.62 4.86 -6.12
CA ILE A 268 9.69 5.87 -5.60
C ILE A 268 8.55 5.28 -4.76
N GLY A 269 7.88 6.14 -4.02
CA GLY A 269 6.69 5.81 -3.24
C GLY A 269 7.00 4.93 -2.03
N ASN A 270 6.02 4.16 -1.60
CA ASN A 270 6.12 3.29 -0.42
C ASN A 270 7.19 2.17 -0.54
N LEU A 271 7.92 2.11 -1.63
CA LEU A 271 9.09 1.25 -1.79
C LEU A 271 10.32 1.81 -1.07
N VAL A 272 10.44 3.15 -0.96
CA VAL A 272 11.69 3.82 -0.55
C VAL A 272 11.58 4.63 0.75
N HIS A 273 10.40 4.77 1.31
CA HIS A 273 10.18 5.49 2.57
C HIS A 273 9.07 4.82 3.42
N GLU A 274 8.87 5.32 4.63
CA GLU A 274 7.73 4.90 5.46
C GLU A 274 6.43 5.05 4.69
N VAL A 275 5.50 4.10 4.93
CA VAL A 275 4.24 4.06 4.18
C VAL A 275 3.45 5.34 4.36
N ALA A 276 3.20 5.98 3.25
CA ALA A 276 2.47 7.23 3.13
C ALA A 276 1.15 7.04 2.35
N ALA A 277 0.31 8.07 2.42
CA ALA A 277 -0.95 8.11 1.67
C ALA A 277 -0.71 8.09 0.15
N ALA A 278 -1.67 7.54 -0.58
CA ALA A 278 -1.59 7.32 -2.02
C ALA A 278 -1.32 8.59 -2.83
N ASP A 279 -1.89 9.73 -2.41
CA ASP A 279 -1.69 11.04 -3.03
C ASP A 279 -0.26 11.58 -2.79
N ARG A 280 0.37 11.24 -1.65
CA ARG A 280 1.79 11.55 -1.41
C ARG A 280 2.68 10.74 -2.35
N CYS A 281 2.44 9.44 -2.48
CA CYS A 281 3.17 8.60 -3.43
C CYS A 281 3.00 9.08 -4.89
N ALA A 282 1.83 9.62 -5.24
CA ALA A 282 1.60 10.22 -6.56
C ALA A 282 2.46 11.47 -6.80
N LEU A 283 2.73 12.26 -5.74
CA LEU A 283 3.65 13.40 -5.84
C LEU A 283 5.10 12.97 -6.08
N ASP A 284 5.55 11.88 -5.45
CA ASP A 284 6.89 11.31 -5.74
C ASP A 284 7.00 10.91 -7.22
N GLY A 285 5.93 10.31 -7.78
CA GLY A 285 5.86 9.98 -9.21
C GLY A 285 5.98 11.21 -10.12
N LYS A 286 5.36 12.32 -9.73
CA LYS A 286 5.51 13.58 -10.48
C LYS A 286 6.92 14.15 -10.37
N ALA A 287 7.52 14.08 -9.19
CA ALA A 287 8.86 14.61 -8.92
C ALA A 287 9.96 13.84 -9.67
N VAL A 288 9.94 12.50 -9.61
CA VAL A 288 10.96 11.67 -10.28
C VAL A 288 10.98 11.88 -11.79
N ALA A 289 9.85 12.18 -12.41
CA ALA A 289 9.77 12.34 -13.87
C ALA A 289 10.69 13.47 -14.39
N ALA A 290 10.76 14.59 -13.68
CA ALA A 290 11.66 15.69 -14.03
C ALA A 290 13.14 15.27 -13.90
N VAL A 291 13.47 14.50 -12.87
CA VAL A 291 14.84 13.98 -12.65
C VAL A 291 15.23 12.99 -13.75
N VAL A 292 14.32 12.07 -14.12
CA VAL A 292 14.55 11.12 -15.21
C VAL A 292 14.80 11.86 -16.52
N VAL A 293 13.96 12.82 -16.87
CA VAL A 293 14.15 13.62 -18.09
C VAL A 293 15.50 14.31 -18.10
N ALA A 294 15.87 14.96 -17.00
CA ALA A 294 17.18 15.61 -16.87
C ALA A 294 18.38 14.63 -16.99
N SER A 295 18.18 13.37 -16.63
CA SER A 295 19.22 12.34 -16.77
C SER A 295 19.35 11.75 -18.16
N LEU A 296 18.33 11.93 -19.02
CA LEU A 296 18.26 11.42 -20.38
C LEU A 296 18.63 12.47 -21.45
N SER A 297 18.71 13.73 -21.01
CA SER A 297 19.12 14.86 -21.85
C SER A 297 20.64 14.91 -21.95
#